data_b8680c403f1727dc04a61e9fb41ffa98
#
_entry.id   b8680c403f1727dc04a61e9fb41ffa98
#
_cell.length_a   1.000
_cell.length_b   1.000
_cell.length_c   1.000
_cell.angle_alpha   90.00
_cell.angle_beta   90.00
_cell.angle_gamma   90.00
#
_symmetry.space_group_name_H-M   'P 1'
#
loop_
_entity.id
_entity.type
_entity.pdbx_description
1 polymer ?
#
loop_
_entity_poly.entity_id
_entity_poly.type
_entity_poly.pdbx_seq_one_letter_code
_entity_poly.pdbx_strand_id
1 'polypeptide(L)'
;MITNKQSGTNIQEISDGIYRINTPVKLPVGAFSFNQYLILDDKPMLFHTGPRRMFPLVQEAIAGVMPPERLKYIGFSHFEADECGSLNEFLAIAPEFVPVCGKVAAMVSVNDVADRAAQAMGDGEVLDLGRHALRWFDTPHLPHAWECGLMFDNTTNTLFCGDLFTQGGEGKAALVESDILGPSEGFRGAMDYYAHTPNTGEMLERLAQQSPATLACMHGSAWRGDGAGLLRELAISVEQGQALLV
;
A
#
# COMPACT_ATOMS: atom_id res chain seq x y z
N MET A 1 -3.32 -11.39 -15.04
CA MET A 1 -2.95 -11.18 -16.48
C MET A 1 -1.58 -10.49 -16.52
N ILE A 2 -0.63 -11.01 -17.33
CA ILE A 2 0.66 -10.32 -17.59
C ILE A 2 0.37 -9.18 -18.55
N THR A 3 0.71 -7.96 -18.17
CA THR A 3 0.52 -6.75 -18.98
C THR A 3 1.80 -6.38 -19.72
N ASN A 4 2.97 -6.64 -19.12
CA ASN A 4 4.25 -6.38 -19.76
C ASN A 4 5.15 -7.62 -19.65
N LYS A 5 5.45 -8.27 -20.77
CA LYS A 5 6.24 -9.53 -20.81
C LYS A 5 7.74 -9.29 -20.48
N GLN A 6 8.27 -8.11 -20.76
CA GLN A 6 9.68 -7.81 -20.55
C GLN A 6 10.00 -7.60 -19.05
N SER A 7 9.16 -6.86 -18.35
CA SER A 7 9.30 -6.62 -16.92
C SER A 7 8.68 -7.71 -16.04
N GLY A 8 7.74 -8.49 -16.57
CA GLY A 8 6.91 -9.41 -15.80
C GLY A 8 5.75 -8.73 -15.08
N THR A 9 5.52 -7.43 -15.32
CA THR A 9 4.40 -6.70 -14.71
C THR A 9 3.08 -7.38 -15.04
N ASN A 10 2.26 -7.52 -14.02
CA ASN A 10 0.97 -8.21 -14.13
C ASN A 10 -0.09 -7.52 -13.26
N ILE A 11 -1.36 -7.73 -13.60
CA ILE A 11 -2.51 -7.26 -12.86
C ILE A 11 -3.47 -8.42 -12.58
N GLN A 12 -3.93 -8.54 -11.34
CA GLN A 12 -4.86 -9.59 -10.90
C GLN A 12 -5.80 -9.04 -9.82
N GLU A 13 -7.06 -9.41 -9.90
CA GLU A 13 -8.04 -9.09 -8.87
C GLU A 13 -7.77 -9.93 -7.61
N ILE A 14 -7.74 -9.29 -6.44
CA ILE A 14 -7.50 -9.92 -5.13
C ILE A 14 -8.72 -9.87 -4.22
N SER A 15 -9.60 -8.91 -4.45
CA SER A 15 -10.89 -8.75 -3.78
C SER A 15 -11.86 -8.07 -4.74
N ASP A 16 -13.16 -8.09 -4.47
CA ASP A 16 -14.16 -7.53 -5.39
C ASP A 16 -13.82 -6.08 -5.77
N GLY A 17 -13.51 -5.84 -7.06
CA GLY A 17 -13.12 -4.54 -7.60
C GLY A 17 -11.71 -4.05 -7.21
N ILE A 18 -10.93 -4.81 -6.43
CA ILE A 18 -9.57 -4.44 -6.03
C ILE A 18 -8.55 -5.30 -6.77
N TYR A 19 -7.74 -4.65 -7.59
CA TYR A 19 -6.72 -5.28 -8.44
C TYR A 19 -5.32 -4.96 -7.91
N ARG A 20 -4.50 -6.00 -7.72
CA ARG A 20 -3.07 -5.86 -7.45
C ARG A 20 -2.32 -5.77 -8.77
N ILE A 21 -1.58 -4.70 -8.97
CA ILE A 21 -0.55 -4.54 -10.01
C ILE A 21 0.77 -4.92 -9.35
N ASN A 22 1.52 -5.85 -9.96
CA ASN A 22 2.81 -6.29 -9.44
C ASN A 22 3.89 -6.15 -10.50
N THR A 23 5.01 -5.54 -10.13
CA THR A 23 6.22 -5.45 -10.96
C THR A 23 7.38 -6.09 -10.22
N PRO A 24 7.86 -7.28 -10.66
CA PRO A 24 9.04 -7.91 -10.10
C PRO A 24 10.32 -7.19 -10.54
N VAL A 25 11.29 -7.10 -9.64
CA VAL A 25 12.60 -6.49 -9.91
C VAL A 25 13.73 -7.38 -9.39
N LYS A 26 14.93 -7.19 -9.94
CA LYS A 26 16.17 -7.80 -9.43
C LYS A 26 17.01 -6.71 -8.79
N LEU A 27 17.24 -6.82 -7.49
CA LEU A 27 18.12 -5.95 -6.72
C LEU A 27 19.43 -6.68 -6.42
N PRO A 28 20.50 -5.98 -6.05
CA PRO A 28 21.76 -6.62 -5.62
C PRO A 28 21.58 -7.61 -4.47
N VAL A 29 20.59 -7.39 -3.62
CA VAL A 29 20.24 -8.21 -2.45
C VAL A 29 19.27 -9.36 -2.75
N GLY A 30 18.81 -9.50 -4.00
CA GLY A 30 17.89 -10.57 -4.40
C GLY A 30 16.69 -10.07 -5.23
N ALA A 31 15.73 -10.98 -5.45
CA ALA A 31 14.47 -10.62 -6.09
C ALA A 31 13.57 -9.83 -5.13
N PHE A 32 12.85 -8.88 -5.66
CA PHE A 32 11.89 -8.05 -4.94
C PHE A 32 10.71 -7.71 -5.84
N SER A 33 9.65 -7.12 -5.31
CA SER A 33 8.51 -6.67 -6.12
C SER A 33 7.82 -5.45 -5.52
N PHE A 34 7.24 -4.65 -6.39
CA PHE A 34 6.45 -3.49 -6.02
C PHE A 34 5.00 -3.71 -6.42
N ASN A 35 4.08 -3.41 -5.52
CA ASN A 35 2.65 -3.52 -5.75
C ASN A 35 1.98 -2.15 -5.73
N GLN A 36 1.05 -1.96 -6.64
CA GLN A 36 0.09 -0.88 -6.63
C GLN A 36 -1.30 -1.51 -6.66
N TYR A 37 -2.31 -0.83 -6.13
CA TYR A 37 -3.67 -1.34 -6.06
C TYR A 37 -4.63 -0.42 -6.79
N LEU A 38 -5.28 -0.94 -7.83
CA LEU A 38 -6.36 -0.26 -8.52
C LEU A 38 -7.69 -0.67 -7.86
N ILE A 39 -8.44 0.31 -7.38
CA ILE A 39 -9.80 0.13 -6.87
C ILE A 39 -10.74 0.64 -7.94
N LEU A 40 -11.46 -0.30 -8.57
CA LEU A 40 -12.39 -0.03 -9.67
C LEU A 40 -13.77 0.30 -9.13
N ASP A 41 -14.20 1.56 -9.31
CA ASP A 41 -15.47 2.06 -8.82
C ASP A 41 -15.97 3.23 -9.68
N ASP A 42 -17.03 3.93 -9.25
CA ASP A 42 -17.53 5.16 -9.89
C ASP A 42 -16.47 6.26 -9.89
N LYS A 43 -15.70 6.36 -8.81
CA LYS A 43 -14.53 7.24 -8.64
C LYS A 43 -13.26 6.37 -8.44
N PRO A 44 -12.69 5.80 -9.51
CA PRO A 44 -11.60 4.84 -9.37
C PRO A 44 -10.38 5.46 -8.68
N MET A 45 -9.70 4.65 -7.87
CA MET A 45 -8.51 5.05 -7.14
C MET A 45 -7.33 4.15 -7.45
N LEU A 46 -6.13 4.74 -7.61
CA LEU A 46 -4.86 4.03 -7.54
C LEU A 46 -4.26 4.27 -6.16
N PHE A 47 -3.99 3.20 -5.41
CA PHE A 47 -3.27 3.25 -4.15
C PHE A 47 -1.83 2.79 -4.35
N HIS A 48 -0.86 3.64 -4.06
CA HIS A 48 0.54 3.64 -4.46
C HIS A 48 0.73 3.82 -5.98
N THR A 49 1.78 4.51 -6.37
CA THR A 49 2.07 4.78 -7.79
C THR A 49 3.27 4.00 -8.31
N GLY A 50 4.10 3.48 -7.40
CA GLY A 50 5.40 2.92 -7.73
C GLY A 50 6.49 4.00 -7.92
N PRO A 51 7.76 3.56 -7.98
CA PRO A 51 8.87 4.42 -8.34
C PRO A 51 8.63 5.11 -9.69
N ARG A 52 9.14 6.33 -9.85
CA ARG A 52 8.93 7.15 -11.05
C ARG A 52 9.15 6.40 -12.38
N ARG A 53 10.20 5.56 -12.43
CA ARG A 53 10.52 4.78 -13.63
C ARG A 53 9.51 3.67 -13.96
N MET A 54 8.65 3.32 -13.00
CA MET A 54 7.61 2.30 -13.20
C MET A 54 6.30 2.87 -13.74
N PHE A 55 6.15 4.19 -13.85
CA PHE A 55 4.95 4.82 -14.37
C PHE A 55 4.41 4.15 -15.65
N PRO A 56 5.22 3.92 -16.72
CA PRO A 56 4.69 3.30 -17.94
C PRO A 56 4.14 1.89 -17.74
N LEU A 57 4.75 1.11 -16.82
CA LEU A 57 4.34 -0.26 -16.53
C LEU A 57 3.02 -0.29 -15.74
N VAL A 58 2.88 0.60 -14.76
CA VAL A 58 1.66 0.71 -13.95
C VAL A 58 0.52 1.26 -14.80
N GLN A 59 0.77 2.27 -15.63
CA GLN A 59 -0.21 2.81 -16.59
C GLN A 59 -0.68 1.73 -17.57
N GLU A 60 0.23 0.94 -18.16
CA GLU A 60 -0.09 -0.17 -19.06
C GLU A 60 -0.95 -1.23 -18.35
N ALA A 61 -0.65 -1.52 -17.09
CA ALA A 61 -1.42 -2.46 -16.30
C ALA A 61 -2.85 -1.97 -16.04
N ILE A 62 -3.02 -0.70 -15.65
CA ILE A 62 -4.33 -0.07 -15.48
C ILE A 62 -5.12 -0.09 -16.79
N ALA A 63 -4.47 0.22 -17.92
CA ALA A 63 -5.11 0.21 -19.25
C ALA A 63 -5.66 -1.17 -19.66
N GLY A 64 -5.16 -2.26 -19.05
CA GLY A 64 -5.70 -3.59 -19.21
C GLY A 64 -7.06 -3.83 -18.52
N VAL A 65 -7.48 -2.94 -17.62
CA VAL A 65 -8.73 -3.01 -16.86
C VAL A 65 -9.67 -1.85 -17.19
N MET A 66 -9.14 -0.62 -17.24
CA MET A 66 -9.90 0.58 -17.54
C MET A 66 -8.99 1.65 -18.17
N PRO A 67 -9.55 2.65 -18.89
CA PRO A 67 -8.76 3.80 -19.35
C PRO A 67 -8.12 4.52 -18.15
N PRO A 68 -6.78 4.70 -18.11
CA PRO A 68 -6.10 5.34 -16.97
C PRO A 68 -6.60 6.76 -16.69
N GLU A 69 -7.05 7.47 -17.71
CA GLU A 69 -7.59 8.84 -17.63
C GLU A 69 -8.89 8.92 -16.81
N ARG A 70 -9.53 7.77 -16.52
CA ARG A 70 -10.71 7.69 -15.67
C ARG A 70 -10.40 7.65 -14.19
N LEU A 71 -9.15 7.47 -13.78
CA LEU A 71 -8.78 7.57 -12.37
C LEU A 71 -9.28 8.89 -11.79
N LYS A 72 -9.74 8.87 -10.55
CA LYS A 72 -10.16 10.06 -9.82
C LYS A 72 -9.22 10.38 -8.67
N TYR A 73 -8.74 9.36 -7.99
CA TYR A 73 -7.88 9.51 -6.82
C TYR A 73 -6.58 8.75 -6.96
N ILE A 74 -5.52 9.32 -6.41
CA ILE A 74 -4.22 8.68 -6.23
C ILE A 74 -3.84 8.79 -4.76
N GLY A 75 -3.84 7.67 -4.04
CA GLY A 75 -3.49 7.63 -2.64
C GLY A 75 -2.20 6.89 -2.37
N PHE A 76 -1.61 7.12 -1.20
CA PHE A 76 -0.43 6.40 -0.74
C PHE A 76 -0.33 6.47 0.79
N SER A 77 0.41 5.51 1.37
CA SER A 77 0.54 5.36 2.83
C SER A 77 1.45 6.43 3.44
N HIS A 78 2.60 6.69 2.82
CA HIS A 78 3.59 7.65 3.26
C HIS A 78 4.39 8.19 2.07
N PHE A 79 5.19 9.24 2.30
CA PHE A 79 5.92 9.92 1.25
C PHE A 79 7.28 9.26 1.02
N GLU A 80 7.29 8.24 0.16
CA GLU A 80 8.51 7.55 -0.30
C GLU A 80 8.44 7.29 -1.80
N ALA A 81 9.60 7.00 -2.42
CA ALA A 81 9.70 6.91 -3.87
C ALA A 81 8.89 5.77 -4.48
N ASP A 82 8.70 4.68 -3.78
CA ASP A 82 7.94 3.53 -4.28
C ASP A 82 6.43 3.61 -3.96
N GLU A 83 6.02 4.46 -3.01
CA GLU A 83 4.62 4.77 -2.76
C GLU A 83 4.09 5.85 -3.70
N CYS A 84 4.84 6.93 -3.90
CA CYS A 84 4.32 8.10 -4.61
C CYS A 84 5.27 8.68 -5.67
N GLY A 85 6.35 7.97 -6.04
CA GLY A 85 7.36 8.50 -6.96
C GLY A 85 6.87 8.81 -8.38
N SER A 86 5.78 8.19 -8.84
CA SER A 86 5.13 8.48 -10.12
C SER A 86 3.91 9.42 -10.00
N LEU A 87 3.73 10.10 -8.86
CA LEU A 87 2.55 10.91 -8.60
C LEU A 87 2.30 11.94 -9.70
N ASN A 88 3.29 12.75 -10.04
CA ASN A 88 3.14 13.82 -11.04
C ASN A 88 2.98 13.30 -12.47
N GLU A 89 3.57 12.14 -12.81
CA GLU A 89 3.33 11.47 -14.08
C GLU A 89 1.86 11.07 -14.24
N PHE A 90 1.23 10.55 -13.16
CA PHE A 90 -0.20 10.27 -13.18
C PHE A 90 -1.03 11.54 -13.20
N LEU A 91 -0.69 12.57 -12.43
CA LEU A 91 -1.39 13.87 -12.45
C LEU A 91 -1.36 14.52 -13.84
N ALA A 92 -0.32 14.28 -14.64
CA ALA A 92 -0.19 14.83 -15.98
C ALA A 92 -1.12 14.19 -17.02
N ILE A 93 -1.60 12.96 -16.81
CA ILE A 93 -2.47 12.28 -17.79
C ILE A 93 -3.95 12.63 -17.66
N ALA A 94 -4.39 13.20 -16.53
CA ALA A 94 -5.75 13.74 -16.43
C ALA A 94 -5.85 14.92 -15.45
N PRO A 95 -6.60 15.97 -15.83
CA PRO A 95 -6.72 17.19 -15.02
C PRO A 95 -7.55 17.00 -13.74
N GLU A 96 -8.34 15.93 -13.66
CA GLU A 96 -9.29 15.66 -12.57
C GLU A 96 -8.72 14.78 -11.45
N PHE A 97 -7.49 14.29 -11.57
CA PHE A 97 -6.88 13.44 -10.54
C PHE A 97 -6.56 14.25 -9.29
N VAL A 98 -6.90 13.67 -8.14
CA VAL A 98 -6.68 14.29 -6.83
C VAL A 98 -5.75 13.40 -6.01
N PRO A 99 -4.58 13.90 -5.57
CA PRO A 99 -3.76 13.21 -4.58
C PRO A 99 -4.52 13.06 -3.25
N VAL A 100 -4.39 11.91 -2.59
CA VAL A 100 -5.02 11.63 -1.29
C VAL A 100 -3.96 11.09 -0.33
N CYS A 101 -3.77 11.74 0.81
CA CYS A 101 -2.81 11.33 1.84
C CYS A 101 -3.20 11.88 3.22
N GLY A 102 -2.48 11.49 4.27
CA GLY A 102 -2.68 12.04 5.60
C GLY A 102 -2.43 13.56 5.67
N LYS A 103 -3.04 14.24 6.65
CA LYS A 103 -2.90 15.70 6.84
C LYS A 103 -1.44 16.14 6.99
N VAL A 104 -0.63 15.36 7.72
CA VAL A 104 0.78 15.69 7.93
C VAL A 104 1.55 15.56 6.62
N ALA A 105 1.37 14.47 5.86
CA ALA A 105 2.00 14.28 4.56
C ALA A 105 1.64 15.40 3.57
N ALA A 106 0.36 15.79 3.51
CA ALA A 106 -0.10 16.90 2.67
C ALA A 106 0.63 18.21 3.02
N MET A 107 0.74 18.52 4.33
CA MET A 107 1.32 19.77 4.82
C MET A 107 2.84 19.87 4.62
N VAL A 108 3.57 18.77 4.84
CA VAL A 108 5.04 18.82 4.94
C VAL A 108 5.78 18.39 3.67
N SER A 109 5.09 17.69 2.75
CA SER A 109 5.72 17.14 1.55
C SER A 109 4.85 17.27 0.30
N VAL A 110 3.62 16.72 0.32
CA VAL A 110 2.86 16.49 -0.91
C VAL A 110 2.47 17.78 -1.59
N ASN A 111 1.97 18.78 -0.86
CA ASN A 111 1.55 20.08 -1.43
C ASN A 111 2.72 20.93 -1.97
N ASP A 112 3.97 20.58 -1.62
CA ASP A 112 5.16 21.22 -2.19
C ASP A 112 5.61 20.51 -3.48
N VAL A 113 5.48 19.18 -3.55
CA VAL A 113 6.03 18.36 -4.63
C VAL A 113 5.02 18.04 -5.72
N ALA A 114 3.75 17.86 -5.36
CA ALA A 114 2.69 17.49 -6.30
C ALA A 114 2.22 18.67 -7.13
N ASP A 115 1.96 18.44 -8.42
CA ASP A 115 1.44 19.44 -9.35
C ASP A 115 0.01 19.92 -9.01
N ARG A 116 -0.64 19.27 -8.05
CA ARG A 116 -1.95 19.65 -7.48
C ARG A 116 -1.99 19.43 -5.99
N ALA A 117 -2.77 20.27 -5.28
CA ALA A 117 -2.99 20.11 -3.85
C ALA A 117 -3.68 18.78 -3.51
N ALA A 118 -3.23 18.15 -2.44
CA ALA A 118 -3.82 16.90 -1.96
C ALA A 118 -5.14 17.13 -1.21
N GLN A 119 -6.08 16.19 -1.35
CA GLN A 119 -7.14 15.99 -0.38
C GLN A 119 -6.53 15.33 0.86
N ALA A 120 -6.39 16.12 1.92
CA ALA A 120 -5.80 15.68 3.17
C ALA A 120 -6.83 14.92 4.02
N MET A 121 -6.52 13.66 4.38
CA MET A 121 -7.37 12.81 5.21
C MET A 121 -6.99 12.92 6.68
N GLY A 122 -8.00 13.04 7.55
CA GLY A 122 -7.82 12.91 8.99
C GLY A 122 -8.06 11.49 9.47
N ASP A 123 -7.58 11.18 10.68
CA ASP A 123 -7.80 9.87 11.31
C ASP A 123 -9.29 9.53 11.41
N GLY A 124 -9.67 8.33 10.94
CA GLY A 124 -11.05 7.85 10.87
C GLY A 124 -11.89 8.42 9.74
N GLU A 125 -11.39 9.38 8.96
CA GLU A 125 -12.10 9.97 7.84
C GLU A 125 -12.30 8.95 6.70
N VAL A 126 -13.44 9.04 6.01
CA VAL A 126 -13.83 8.09 4.96
C VAL A 126 -13.87 8.78 3.62
N LEU A 127 -13.17 8.20 2.64
CA LEU A 127 -13.24 8.57 1.23
C LEU A 127 -14.26 7.65 0.53
N ASP A 128 -15.33 8.24 0.00
CA ASP A 128 -16.36 7.55 -0.76
C ASP A 128 -15.99 7.48 -2.24
N LEU A 129 -15.84 6.24 -2.76
CA LEU A 129 -15.58 5.98 -4.18
C LEU A 129 -16.86 5.64 -4.97
N GLY A 130 -17.96 5.37 -4.28
CA GLY A 130 -19.23 4.88 -4.80
C GLY A 130 -19.67 3.63 -4.03
N ARG A 131 -19.25 2.44 -4.46
CA ARG A 131 -19.46 1.18 -3.77
C ARG A 131 -18.45 0.96 -2.65
N HIS A 132 -17.18 1.30 -2.88
CA HIS A 132 -16.11 1.21 -1.90
C HIS A 132 -16.05 2.46 -1.02
N ALA A 133 -15.81 2.25 0.29
CA ALA A 133 -15.68 3.30 1.29
C ALA A 133 -14.38 3.12 2.07
N LEU A 134 -13.37 3.93 1.74
CA LEU A 134 -12.02 3.81 2.25
C LEU A 134 -11.82 4.67 3.50
N ARG A 135 -11.60 4.05 4.65
CA ARG A 135 -11.29 4.72 5.92
C ARG A 135 -9.79 4.92 6.05
N TRP A 136 -9.38 6.14 6.39
CA TRP A 136 -8.00 6.48 6.71
C TRP A 136 -7.70 6.23 8.19
N PHE A 137 -6.53 5.68 8.47
CA PHE A 137 -5.97 5.52 9.81
C PHE A 137 -4.61 6.20 9.88
N ASP A 138 -4.44 7.19 10.74
CA ASP A 138 -3.12 7.73 11.05
C ASP A 138 -2.32 6.66 11.81
N THR A 139 -1.17 6.30 11.26
CA THR A 139 -0.24 5.33 11.84
C THR A 139 1.19 5.89 11.86
N PRO A 140 1.41 7.03 12.59
CA PRO A 140 2.69 7.70 12.58
C PRO A 140 3.81 6.76 13.02
N HIS A 141 4.88 6.68 12.21
CA HIS A 141 6.02 5.79 12.40
C HIS A 141 5.72 4.28 12.26
N LEU A 142 4.57 3.89 11.70
CA LEU A 142 4.25 2.48 11.51
C LEU A 142 3.93 2.16 10.02
N PRO A 143 4.78 1.38 9.33
CA PRO A 143 6.03 0.80 9.83
C PRO A 143 7.15 1.82 10.00
N HIS A 144 7.17 2.90 9.23
CA HIS A 144 8.08 4.04 9.32
C HIS A 144 7.41 5.31 8.77
N ALA A 145 8.15 6.42 8.65
CA ALA A 145 7.67 7.75 8.30
C ALA A 145 6.66 8.33 9.34
N TRP A 146 6.96 9.52 9.81
CA TRP A 146 6.17 10.17 10.87
C TRP A 146 4.77 10.61 10.43
N GLU A 147 4.54 10.69 9.13
CA GLU A 147 3.26 11.06 8.50
C GLU A 147 2.51 9.86 7.92
N CYS A 148 2.98 8.63 8.20
CA CYS A 148 2.39 7.42 7.66
C CYS A 148 0.94 7.24 8.09
N GLY A 149 0.13 6.72 7.17
CA GLY A 149 -1.23 6.28 7.42
C GLY A 149 -1.62 5.16 6.47
N LEU A 150 -2.61 4.38 6.85
CA LEU A 150 -3.09 3.23 6.10
C LEU A 150 -4.56 3.38 5.75
N MET A 151 -4.99 2.77 4.66
CA MET A 151 -6.39 2.73 4.26
C MET A 151 -7.02 1.37 4.49
N PHE A 152 -8.28 1.39 4.89
CA PHE A 152 -9.12 0.20 5.04
C PHE A 152 -10.40 0.34 4.23
N ASP A 153 -10.66 -0.60 3.33
CA ASP A 153 -11.93 -0.66 2.61
C ASP A 153 -12.98 -1.38 3.46
N ASN A 154 -13.99 -0.62 3.91
CA ASN A 154 -15.09 -1.14 4.72
C ASN A 154 -16.02 -2.08 3.92
N THR A 155 -15.95 -2.09 2.60
CA THR A 155 -16.83 -2.88 1.72
C THR A 155 -16.34 -4.30 1.57
N THR A 156 -15.03 -4.49 1.39
CA THR A 156 -14.43 -5.82 1.19
C THR A 156 -13.60 -6.28 2.38
N ASN A 157 -13.52 -5.49 3.45
CA ASN A 157 -12.63 -5.72 4.60
C ASN A 157 -11.17 -5.91 4.17
N THR A 158 -10.69 -5.04 3.26
CA THR A 158 -9.31 -5.06 2.76
C THR A 158 -8.51 -3.95 3.43
N LEU A 159 -7.42 -4.30 4.12
CA LEU A 159 -6.43 -3.35 4.62
C LEU A 159 -5.31 -3.17 3.58
N PHE A 160 -5.10 -1.93 3.15
CA PHE A 160 -3.93 -1.54 2.37
C PHE A 160 -2.79 -1.29 3.34
N CYS A 161 -1.86 -2.24 3.39
CA CYS A 161 -0.90 -2.39 4.48
C CYS A 161 0.31 -1.46 4.38
N GLY A 162 0.50 -0.71 3.26
CA GLY A 162 1.81 -0.09 3.01
C GLY A 162 2.92 -1.15 3.17
N ASP A 163 3.96 -0.83 3.87
CA ASP A 163 5.11 -1.71 4.08
C ASP A 163 4.95 -2.71 5.22
N LEU A 164 3.80 -2.75 5.90
CA LEU A 164 3.53 -3.86 6.81
C LEU A 164 3.54 -5.18 6.03
N PHE A 165 4.12 -6.21 6.63
CA PHE A 165 4.25 -7.54 6.02
C PHE A 165 5.04 -7.55 4.71
N THR A 166 6.06 -6.69 4.55
CA THR A 166 6.97 -6.70 3.40
C THR A 166 7.64 -8.06 3.26
N GLN A 167 7.52 -8.64 2.06
CA GLN A 167 8.11 -9.93 1.72
C GLN A 167 9.11 -9.75 0.58
N GLY A 168 10.26 -10.42 0.67
CA GLY A 168 11.18 -10.55 -0.46
C GLY A 168 10.59 -11.41 -1.58
N GLY A 169 11.30 -11.49 -2.71
CA GLY A 169 10.92 -12.29 -3.85
C GLY A 169 10.09 -11.56 -4.90
N GLU A 170 9.67 -12.28 -5.93
CA GLU A 170 9.00 -11.69 -7.10
C GLU A 170 7.48 -11.46 -6.89
N GLY A 171 6.91 -11.95 -5.80
CA GLY A 171 5.47 -11.81 -5.54
C GLY A 171 4.59 -12.47 -6.61
N LYS A 172 4.97 -13.64 -7.14
CA LYS A 172 4.29 -14.28 -8.29
C LYS A 172 2.82 -14.58 -8.06
N ALA A 173 2.48 -15.08 -6.87
CA ALA A 173 1.08 -15.28 -6.49
C ALA A 173 0.48 -13.92 -6.09
N ALA A 174 -0.67 -13.57 -6.69
CA ALA A 174 -1.31 -12.29 -6.37
C ALA A 174 -1.87 -12.29 -4.95
N LEU A 175 -2.46 -13.42 -4.54
CA LEU A 175 -3.09 -13.62 -3.24
C LEU A 175 -2.71 -14.99 -2.70
N VAL A 176 -2.34 -15.07 -1.44
CA VAL A 176 -1.98 -16.31 -0.73
C VAL A 176 -2.71 -16.40 0.60
N GLU A 177 -2.81 -17.63 1.14
CA GLU A 177 -3.32 -17.93 2.49
C GLU A 177 -2.23 -18.56 3.37
N SER A 178 -1.04 -18.78 2.80
CA SER A 178 0.13 -19.30 3.51
C SER A 178 0.75 -18.22 4.40
N ASP A 179 1.65 -18.63 5.29
CA ASP A 179 2.39 -17.71 6.16
C ASP A 179 3.10 -16.61 5.38
N ILE A 180 2.84 -15.36 5.75
CA ILE A 180 3.56 -14.17 5.29
C ILE A 180 4.31 -13.48 6.45
N LEU A 181 3.98 -13.81 7.70
CA LEU A 181 4.62 -13.19 8.87
C LEU A 181 6.08 -13.63 8.98
N GLY A 182 6.37 -14.94 8.91
CA GLY A 182 7.73 -15.43 8.98
C GLY A 182 8.65 -14.81 7.93
N PRO A 183 8.31 -14.82 6.62
CA PRO A 183 9.06 -14.13 5.58
C PRO A 183 9.24 -12.63 5.82
N SER A 184 8.18 -11.94 6.30
CA SER A 184 8.22 -10.51 6.62
C SER A 184 9.16 -10.21 7.79
N GLU A 185 9.09 -10.98 8.85
CA GLU A 185 9.96 -10.81 10.01
C GLU A 185 11.43 -11.09 9.67
N GLY A 186 11.69 -12.07 8.80
CA GLY A 186 13.03 -12.29 8.25
C GLY A 186 13.55 -11.07 7.47
N PHE A 187 12.71 -10.44 6.66
CA PHE A 187 13.06 -9.21 5.93
C PHE A 187 13.25 -8.03 6.88
N ARG A 188 12.35 -7.83 7.84
CA ARG A 188 12.44 -6.78 8.86
C ARG A 188 13.72 -6.90 9.69
N GLY A 189 14.07 -8.11 10.13
CA GLY A 189 15.29 -8.34 10.87
C GLY A 189 16.59 -8.08 10.08
N ALA A 190 16.55 -8.24 8.76
CA ALA A 190 17.70 -7.98 7.88
C ALA A 190 17.87 -6.50 7.52
N MET A 191 16.75 -5.76 7.36
CA MET A 191 16.76 -4.39 6.84
C MET A 191 16.52 -3.33 7.93
N ASP A 192 15.97 -3.72 9.09
CA ASP A 192 15.62 -2.84 10.22
C ASP A 192 14.86 -1.56 9.79
N TYR A 193 13.86 -1.73 8.91
CA TYR A 193 13.17 -0.60 8.29
C TYR A 193 11.98 -0.07 9.11
N TYR A 194 11.58 -0.74 10.21
CA TYR A 194 10.54 -0.21 11.10
C TYR A 194 11.10 0.91 11.97
N ALA A 195 10.32 1.98 12.15
CA ALA A 195 10.60 2.96 13.17
C ALA A 195 10.30 2.36 14.55
N HIS A 196 11.27 2.44 15.46
CA HIS A 196 11.14 1.89 16.82
C HIS A 196 10.29 2.84 17.70
N THR A 197 8.95 2.82 17.49
CA THR A 197 8.00 3.66 18.26
C THR A 197 7.29 2.85 19.34
N PRO A 198 7.07 3.43 20.54
CA PRO A 198 6.38 2.72 21.63
C PRO A 198 4.90 2.45 21.35
N ASN A 199 4.29 3.14 20.39
CA ASN A 199 2.85 3.04 20.09
C ASN A 199 2.51 1.98 19.04
N THR A 200 3.49 1.19 18.58
CA THR A 200 3.30 0.18 17.52
C THR A 200 2.17 -0.80 17.84
N GLY A 201 2.17 -1.37 19.05
CA GLY A 201 1.14 -2.33 19.46
C GLY A 201 -0.26 -1.74 19.48
N GLU A 202 -0.43 -0.51 19.97
CA GLU A 202 -1.73 0.19 19.99
C GLU A 202 -2.25 0.44 18.58
N MET A 203 -1.40 0.89 17.65
CA MET A 203 -1.78 1.14 16.26
C MET A 203 -2.17 -0.17 15.55
N LEU A 204 -1.39 -1.24 15.73
CA LEU A 204 -1.71 -2.55 15.14
C LEU A 204 -3.02 -3.12 15.70
N GLU A 205 -3.31 -2.95 17.02
CA GLU A 205 -4.58 -3.36 17.60
C GLU A 205 -5.77 -2.56 17.02
N ARG A 206 -5.62 -1.25 16.80
CA ARG A 206 -6.66 -0.43 16.13
C ARG A 206 -6.99 -0.94 14.73
N LEU A 207 -5.97 -1.35 13.97
CA LEU A 207 -6.15 -1.96 12.64
C LEU A 207 -6.79 -3.35 12.75
N ALA A 208 -6.38 -4.17 13.72
CA ALA A 208 -6.95 -5.50 14.00
C ALA A 208 -8.44 -5.43 14.33
N GLN A 209 -8.89 -4.40 15.05
CA GLN A 209 -10.31 -4.18 15.39
C GLN A 209 -11.19 -3.97 14.14
N GLN A 210 -10.62 -3.63 12.99
CA GLN A 210 -11.36 -3.56 11.73
C GLN A 210 -11.63 -4.95 11.13
N SER A 211 -11.02 -6.00 11.68
CA SER A 211 -11.18 -7.39 11.24
C SER A 211 -10.91 -7.57 9.73
N PRO A 212 -9.72 -7.16 9.22
CA PRO A 212 -9.42 -7.31 7.81
C PRO A 212 -9.41 -8.78 7.39
N ALA A 213 -10.08 -9.08 6.27
CA ALA A 213 -10.08 -10.39 5.64
C ALA A 213 -9.00 -10.51 4.56
N THR A 214 -8.58 -9.37 4.00
CA THR A 214 -7.51 -9.30 2.99
C THR A 214 -6.48 -8.23 3.40
N LEU A 215 -5.20 -8.60 3.32
CA LEU A 215 -4.07 -7.70 3.53
C LEU A 215 -3.39 -7.41 2.19
N ALA A 216 -3.49 -6.19 1.73
CA ALA A 216 -2.93 -5.70 0.47
C ALA A 216 -1.53 -5.11 0.72
N CYS A 217 -0.50 -5.97 0.72
CA CYS A 217 0.88 -5.61 1.03
C CYS A 217 1.56 -4.89 -0.13
N MET A 218 2.41 -3.90 0.16
CA MET A 218 3.18 -3.15 -0.85
C MET A 218 4.23 -4.04 -1.53
N HIS A 219 4.80 -5.02 -0.83
CA HIS A 219 5.84 -5.90 -1.34
C HIS A 219 5.49 -7.37 -1.11
N GLY A 220 5.70 -8.20 -2.14
CA GLY A 220 5.36 -9.61 -2.09
C GLY A 220 3.92 -9.90 -2.50
N SER A 221 3.30 -10.92 -1.93
CA SER A 221 1.91 -11.31 -2.20
C SER A 221 0.94 -10.58 -1.29
N ALA A 222 -0.27 -10.28 -1.77
CA ALA A 222 -1.38 -10.00 -0.87
C ALA A 222 -1.79 -11.28 -0.13
N TRP A 223 -2.43 -11.14 1.02
CA TRP A 223 -2.80 -12.26 1.87
C TRP A 223 -4.28 -12.25 2.25
N ARG A 224 -4.86 -13.44 2.47
CA ARG A 224 -6.25 -13.60 2.89
C ARG A 224 -6.34 -14.55 4.08
N GLY A 225 -7.13 -14.17 5.08
CA GLY A 225 -7.37 -14.98 6.28
C GLY A 225 -7.85 -14.13 7.46
N ASP A 226 -7.52 -14.56 8.68
CA ASP A 226 -7.75 -13.79 9.91
C ASP A 226 -6.70 -12.68 10.05
N GLY A 227 -6.92 -11.57 9.36
CA GLY A 227 -6.00 -10.43 9.40
C GLY A 227 -5.92 -9.78 10.79
N ALA A 228 -6.98 -9.88 11.60
CA ALA A 228 -6.93 -9.38 12.98
C ALA A 228 -5.95 -10.21 13.84
N GLY A 229 -6.00 -11.53 13.72
CA GLY A 229 -5.04 -12.42 14.35
C GLY A 229 -3.61 -12.12 13.91
N LEU A 230 -3.39 -12.02 12.58
CA LEU A 230 -2.06 -11.79 12.01
C LEU A 230 -1.46 -10.42 12.41
N LEU A 231 -2.26 -9.38 12.51
CA LEU A 231 -1.81 -8.05 12.99
C LEU A 231 -1.39 -8.09 14.46
N ARG A 232 -2.10 -8.88 15.30
CA ARG A 232 -1.71 -9.09 16.71
C ARG A 232 -0.43 -9.91 16.85
N GLU A 233 -0.25 -10.93 16.01
CA GLU A 233 1.00 -11.69 15.95
C GLU A 233 2.18 -10.79 15.53
N LEU A 234 1.99 -9.90 14.55
CA LEU A 234 2.97 -8.91 14.17
C LEU A 234 3.31 -7.98 15.36
N ALA A 235 2.31 -7.50 16.11
CA ALA A 235 2.54 -6.65 17.28
C ALA A 235 3.43 -7.34 18.32
N ILE A 236 3.15 -8.61 18.64
CA ILE A 236 3.95 -9.42 19.56
C ILE A 236 5.40 -9.56 19.05
N SER A 237 5.58 -9.83 17.75
CA SER A 237 6.91 -10.00 17.15
C SER A 237 7.72 -8.70 17.19
N VAL A 238 7.10 -7.55 16.89
CA VAL A 238 7.78 -6.25 16.95
C VAL A 238 8.17 -5.89 18.38
N GLU A 239 7.29 -6.08 19.35
CA GLU A 239 7.59 -5.82 20.78
C GLU A 239 8.74 -6.69 21.29
N GLN A 240 8.76 -7.99 20.95
CA GLN A 240 9.86 -8.90 21.29
C GLN A 240 11.18 -8.47 20.66
N GLY A 241 11.16 -8.03 19.38
CA GLY A 241 12.34 -7.51 18.69
C GLY A 241 12.88 -6.23 19.35
N GLN A 242 12.01 -5.33 19.79
CA GLN A 242 12.42 -4.10 20.51
C GLN A 242 13.04 -4.39 21.88
N ALA A 243 12.53 -5.39 22.59
CA ALA A 243 13.07 -5.77 23.91
C ALA A 243 14.51 -6.33 23.84
N LEU A 244 14.96 -6.80 22.68
CA LEU A 244 16.34 -7.29 22.46
C LEU A 244 17.34 -6.17 22.14
N LEU A 245 16.87 -4.96 21.87
CA LEU A 245 17.69 -3.79 21.52
C LEU A 245 17.99 -2.88 22.74
N VAL A 246 17.39 -3.15 23.90
CA VAL A 246 17.58 -2.45 25.18
C VAL A 246 18.44 -3.30 26.10
#